data_52b7e043f35dd219d008aa26fd289cac
#
_entry.id   52b7e043f35dd219d008aa26fd289cac
#
_cell.length_a   1.000
_cell.length_b   1.000
_cell.length_c   1.000
_cell.angle_alpha   90.00
_cell.angle_beta   90.00
_cell.angle_gamma   90.00
#
_symmetry.space_group_name_H-M   'P 1'
#
loop_
_entity.id
_entity.type
_entity.pdbx_description
1 polymer ?
#
loop_
_entity_poly.entity_id
_entity_poly.type
_entity_poly.pdbx_seq_one_letter_code
_entity_poly.pdbx_strand_id
1 'polypeptide(L)'
;MKMALRQYCIEHGRDTLLREWDAARNGGLTPSDVSFGSHQKVWWQCSKGHSWQAKVYSRSAGSGCPYCTGRKEVPENSLAVQVPSLEAEWDAEKNAPLKFADLTIGSHKKVWWRCPAGHSYDSVVKSRVLGTGCPVCAGRVVLPDENSLAARYPALVAEWDTEKNAPLLPTLVAPGTVRKAWWRCPKGHSYRAAISSRAGGGTGCPFCAGQKVIQGENDLATQYPQLAAQWDRQKNGALTPELVTAGSNRRVWWRCEKGHSYPAVIAHRVRSGSDCPYCSNHKVLPGFNDLATVSYTHLRAHETSL
;
A
#
# COMPACT_ATOMS: atom_id res chain seq x y z
N MET A 1 -51.26 4.05 -19.18
CA MET A 1 -51.38 5.13 -18.16
C MET A 1 -50.06 5.33 -17.48
N LYS A 2 -49.67 6.60 -17.18
CA LYS A 2 -48.43 6.83 -16.44
C LYS A 2 -48.71 6.60 -14.94
N MET A 3 -47.92 5.77 -14.25
CA MET A 3 -48.08 5.45 -12.83
C MET A 3 -48.03 6.74 -11.99
N ALA A 4 -48.99 6.92 -11.08
CA ALA A 4 -49.05 8.05 -10.13
C ALA A 4 -47.90 7.96 -9.10
N LEU A 5 -47.45 9.09 -8.60
CA LEU A 5 -46.36 9.12 -7.58
C LEU A 5 -46.73 8.33 -6.32
N ARG A 6 -47.99 8.44 -5.87
CA ARG A 6 -48.48 7.70 -4.68
C ARG A 6 -48.34 6.19 -4.88
N GLN A 7 -48.79 5.67 -6.03
CA GLN A 7 -48.70 4.26 -6.39
C GLN A 7 -47.25 3.78 -6.44
N TYR A 8 -46.40 4.54 -7.12
CA TYR A 8 -44.98 4.29 -7.20
C TYR A 8 -44.31 4.19 -5.83
N CYS A 9 -44.64 5.12 -4.90
CA CYS A 9 -44.07 5.12 -3.55
C CYS A 9 -44.48 3.87 -2.74
N ILE A 10 -45.74 3.43 -2.87
CA ILE A 10 -46.25 2.22 -2.17
C ILE A 10 -45.55 0.98 -2.72
N GLU A 11 -45.48 0.82 -4.04
CA GLU A 11 -44.89 -0.35 -4.69
C GLU A 11 -43.37 -0.48 -4.46
N HIS A 12 -42.67 0.66 -4.29
CA HIS A 12 -41.20 0.68 -4.16
C HIS A 12 -40.71 1.03 -2.73
N GLY A 13 -41.59 1.04 -1.72
CA GLY A 13 -41.25 1.34 -0.34
C GLY A 13 -40.68 2.76 -0.13
N ARG A 14 -41.19 3.74 -0.89
CA ARG A 14 -40.72 5.13 -0.88
C ARG A 14 -41.64 6.06 -0.07
N ASP A 15 -42.16 5.61 1.05
CA ASP A 15 -43.10 6.36 1.90
C ASP A 15 -42.56 7.71 2.39
N THR A 16 -41.24 7.85 2.49
CA THR A 16 -40.59 9.12 2.83
C THR A 16 -40.92 10.22 1.86
N LEU A 17 -41.09 9.93 0.56
CA LEU A 17 -41.50 10.95 -0.43
C LEU A 17 -42.91 11.45 -0.18
N LEU A 18 -43.84 10.59 0.26
CA LEU A 18 -45.19 10.98 0.59
C LEU A 18 -45.25 11.87 1.83
N ARG A 19 -44.39 11.58 2.82
CA ARG A 19 -44.29 12.40 4.05
C ARG A 19 -43.64 13.76 3.80
N GLU A 20 -42.77 13.84 2.82
CA GLU A 20 -42.09 15.07 2.42
C GLU A 20 -42.91 15.92 1.44
N TRP A 21 -44.07 15.47 1.00
CA TRP A 21 -44.98 16.26 0.17
C TRP A 21 -45.59 17.41 0.94
N ASP A 22 -45.29 18.66 0.55
CA ASP A 22 -45.82 19.85 1.20
C ASP A 22 -47.24 20.16 0.67
N ALA A 23 -48.25 19.53 1.26
CA ALA A 23 -49.65 19.68 0.84
C ALA A 23 -50.15 21.11 0.89
N ALA A 24 -49.72 21.90 1.92
CA ALA A 24 -50.11 23.26 2.10
C ALA A 24 -49.68 24.18 0.95
N ARG A 25 -48.43 24.01 0.50
CA ARG A 25 -47.86 24.85 -0.56
C ARG A 25 -48.18 24.34 -1.98
N ASN A 26 -48.63 23.11 -2.12
CA ASN A 26 -49.00 22.55 -3.42
C ASN A 26 -50.47 22.84 -3.81
N GLY A 27 -51.22 23.58 -3.00
CA GLY A 27 -52.51 24.16 -3.41
C GLY A 27 -53.56 23.14 -3.83
N GLY A 28 -53.69 22.01 -3.09
CA GLY A 28 -54.65 20.94 -3.38
C GLY A 28 -54.13 19.85 -4.34
N LEU A 29 -52.99 20.05 -4.97
CA LEU A 29 -52.33 19.00 -5.77
C LEU A 29 -51.84 17.91 -4.83
N THR A 30 -52.16 16.65 -5.15
CA THR A 30 -51.78 15.48 -4.34
C THR A 30 -50.76 14.57 -5.08
N PRO A 31 -50.07 13.67 -4.36
CA PRO A 31 -49.21 12.67 -5.01
C PRO A 31 -49.94 11.70 -5.96
N SER A 32 -51.28 11.64 -5.91
CA SER A 32 -52.08 10.84 -6.82
C SER A 32 -52.31 11.52 -8.17
N ASP A 33 -52.18 12.84 -8.22
CA ASP A 33 -52.46 13.63 -9.41
C ASP A 33 -51.26 13.83 -10.31
N VAL A 34 -50.08 13.43 -9.83
CA VAL A 34 -48.81 13.58 -10.58
C VAL A 34 -48.15 12.22 -10.82
N SER A 35 -47.55 12.02 -12.01
CA SER A 35 -46.76 10.85 -12.32
C SER A 35 -45.39 10.93 -11.64
N PHE A 36 -44.84 9.78 -11.16
CA PHE A 36 -43.50 9.70 -10.56
C PHE A 36 -42.39 10.22 -11.50
N GLY A 37 -42.56 10.12 -12.81
CA GLY A 37 -41.65 10.65 -13.83
C GLY A 37 -41.94 12.08 -14.26
N SER A 38 -42.84 12.80 -13.57
CA SER A 38 -43.25 14.18 -13.95
C SER A 38 -42.09 15.18 -13.80
N HIS A 39 -41.92 16.03 -14.80
CA HIS A 39 -41.01 17.18 -14.75
C HIS A 39 -41.62 18.41 -14.05
N GLN A 40 -42.88 18.32 -13.56
CA GLN A 40 -43.53 19.38 -12.80
C GLN A 40 -42.76 19.63 -11.51
N LYS A 41 -42.51 20.90 -11.18
CA LYS A 41 -41.96 21.33 -9.91
C LYS A 41 -43.08 21.44 -8.89
N VAL A 42 -42.89 20.80 -7.75
CA VAL A 42 -43.78 20.83 -6.59
C VAL A 42 -42.98 21.15 -5.33
N TRP A 43 -43.71 21.54 -4.29
CA TRP A 43 -43.12 21.82 -2.97
C TRP A 43 -42.92 20.54 -2.18
N TRP A 44 -41.78 20.48 -1.53
CA TRP A 44 -41.36 19.39 -0.63
C TRP A 44 -40.94 19.99 0.72
N GLN A 45 -41.16 19.30 1.81
CA GLN A 45 -40.70 19.66 3.14
C GLN A 45 -40.04 18.45 3.82
N CYS A 46 -38.79 18.57 4.20
CA CYS A 46 -38.09 17.49 4.89
C CYS A 46 -38.43 17.47 6.40
N SER A 47 -38.03 16.39 7.10
CA SER A 47 -38.26 16.24 8.54
C SER A 47 -37.62 17.31 9.42
N LYS A 48 -36.64 18.07 8.90
CA LYS A 48 -36.00 19.21 9.56
C LYS A 48 -36.73 20.55 9.26
N GLY A 49 -37.87 20.53 8.57
CA GLY A 49 -38.67 21.73 8.28
C GLY A 49 -38.21 22.51 7.04
N HIS A 50 -37.15 22.12 6.34
CA HIS A 50 -36.75 22.83 5.12
C HIS A 50 -37.75 22.60 4.01
N SER A 51 -38.23 23.68 3.39
CA SER A 51 -39.15 23.66 2.26
C SER A 51 -38.45 24.09 0.98
N TRP A 52 -38.67 23.33 -0.12
CA TRP A 52 -38.06 23.63 -1.42
C TRP A 52 -38.90 23.12 -2.58
N GLN A 53 -38.66 23.67 -3.75
CA GLN A 53 -39.25 23.18 -5.00
C GLN A 53 -38.30 22.23 -5.71
N ALA A 54 -38.79 21.07 -6.14
CA ALA A 54 -38.09 20.14 -6.97
C ALA A 54 -39.04 19.43 -7.93
N LYS A 55 -38.49 18.96 -9.07
CA LYS A 55 -39.24 18.13 -10.00
C LYS A 55 -39.57 16.79 -9.34
N VAL A 56 -40.78 16.29 -9.55
CA VAL A 56 -41.22 14.98 -9.04
C VAL A 56 -40.23 13.87 -9.47
N TYR A 57 -39.86 13.84 -10.75
CA TYR A 57 -38.87 12.93 -11.30
C TYR A 57 -37.57 12.93 -10.49
N SER A 58 -37.02 14.11 -10.17
CA SER A 58 -35.74 14.21 -9.45
C SER A 58 -35.84 13.62 -8.04
N ARG A 59 -37.00 13.78 -7.40
CA ARG A 59 -37.25 13.20 -6.07
C ARG A 59 -37.43 11.68 -6.15
N SER A 60 -38.17 11.21 -7.13
CA SER A 60 -38.36 9.78 -7.38
C SER A 60 -37.02 9.08 -7.71
N ALA A 61 -36.13 9.77 -8.42
CA ALA A 61 -34.76 9.31 -8.71
C ALA A 61 -33.78 9.39 -7.50
N GLY A 62 -34.24 9.81 -6.30
CA GLY A 62 -33.45 9.79 -5.07
C GLY A 62 -32.79 11.10 -4.67
N SER A 63 -33.09 12.24 -5.35
CA SER A 63 -32.56 13.54 -4.91
C SER A 63 -33.14 13.94 -3.57
N GLY A 64 -32.31 14.21 -2.56
CA GLY A 64 -32.72 14.65 -1.21
C GLY A 64 -32.98 16.15 -1.10
N CYS A 65 -33.25 16.59 0.13
CA CYS A 65 -33.38 18.01 0.49
C CYS A 65 -32.05 18.75 0.19
N PRO A 66 -32.07 19.84 -0.62
CA PRO A 66 -30.86 20.56 -0.99
C PRO A 66 -30.18 21.27 0.20
N TYR A 67 -30.91 21.58 1.24
CA TYR A 67 -30.37 22.16 2.46
C TYR A 67 -29.69 21.09 3.34
N CYS A 68 -30.33 19.95 3.57
CA CYS A 68 -29.76 18.86 4.33
C CYS A 68 -28.52 18.23 3.64
N THR A 69 -28.46 18.27 2.30
CA THR A 69 -27.32 17.78 1.52
C THR A 69 -26.21 18.82 1.32
N GLY A 70 -26.36 20.04 1.89
CA GLY A 70 -25.39 21.13 1.75
C GLY A 70 -25.30 21.75 0.35
N ARG A 71 -26.29 21.50 -0.53
CA ARG A 71 -26.37 22.15 -1.86
C ARG A 71 -26.85 23.57 -1.81
N LYS A 72 -27.64 23.90 -0.80
CA LYS A 72 -28.10 25.25 -0.50
C LYS A 72 -27.68 25.64 0.91
N GLU A 73 -27.33 26.90 1.06
CA GLU A 73 -26.87 27.48 2.31
C GLU A 73 -28.04 27.70 3.27
N VAL A 74 -27.85 27.28 4.49
CA VAL A 74 -28.61 27.67 5.68
C VAL A 74 -27.62 27.72 6.84
N PRO A 75 -27.88 28.55 7.88
CA PRO A 75 -26.92 28.68 8.99
C PRO A 75 -26.50 27.34 9.58
N GLU A 76 -27.41 26.38 9.67
CA GLU A 76 -27.21 25.08 10.28
C GLU A 76 -26.26 24.17 9.48
N ASN A 77 -26.11 24.40 8.16
CA ASN A 77 -25.21 23.58 7.31
C ASN A 77 -23.91 24.28 6.89
N SER A 78 -23.66 25.46 7.48
CA SER A 78 -22.40 26.17 7.25
C SER A 78 -21.20 25.43 7.83
N LEU A 79 -20.00 25.66 7.26
CA LEU A 79 -18.76 25.09 7.79
C LEU A 79 -18.52 25.49 9.25
N ALA A 80 -18.82 26.75 9.60
CA ALA A 80 -18.61 27.26 10.94
C ALA A 80 -19.45 26.52 12.02
N VAL A 81 -20.62 26.01 11.65
CA VAL A 81 -21.46 25.21 12.55
C VAL A 81 -21.13 23.73 12.51
N GLN A 82 -20.92 23.18 11.32
CA GLN A 82 -20.76 21.74 11.14
C GLN A 82 -19.35 21.21 11.42
N VAL A 83 -18.31 22.00 11.13
CA VAL A 83 -16.90 21.62 11.27
C VAL A 83 -16.05 22.81 11.73
N PRO A 84 -16.33 23.39 12.90
CA PRO A 84 -15.65 24.60 13.40
C PRO A 84 -14.14 24.41 13.53
N SER A 85 -13.68 23.17 13.75
CA SER A 85 -12.24 22.86 13.85
C SER A 85 -11.44 23.18 12.58
N LEU A 86 -12.07 23.21 11.40
CA LEU A 86 -11.42 23.58 10.15
C LEU A 86 -11.20 25.09 10.00
N GLU A 87 -11.82 25.93 10.83
CA GLU A 87 -11.63 27.38 10.77
C GLU A 87 -10.20 27.78 11.10
N ALA A 88 -9.53 27.05 11.99
CA ALA A 88 -8.11 27.26 12.31
C ALA A 88 -7.17 27.05 11.09
N GLU A 89 -7.63 26.29 10.11
CA GLU A 89 -6.88 26.07 8.86
C GLU A 89 -7.35 26.98 7.71
N TRP A 90 -8.30 27.87 7.93
CA TRP A 90 -8.81 28.79 6.91
C TRP A 90 -7.83 29.91 6.61
N ASP A 91 -7.35 30.02 5.38
CA ASP A 91 -6.47 31.12 4.95
C ASP A 91 -7.33 32.36 4.60
N ALA A 92 -7.62 33.18 5.61
CA ALA A 92 -8.54 34.33 5.47
C ALA A 92 -8.05 35.35 4.45
N GLU A 93 -6.73 35.57 4.35
CA GLU A 93 -6.14 36.54 3.43
C GLU A 93 -6.35 36.12 1.97
N LYS A 94 -6.03 34.88 1.66
CA LYS A 94 -6.14 34.35 0.29
C LYS A 94 -7.56 34.08 -0.15
N ASN A 95 -8.48 33.90 0.78
CA ASN A 95 -9.88 33.65 0.48
C ASN A 95 -10.73 34.91 0.43
N ALA A 96 -10.22 36.06 0.87
CA ALA A 96 -11.01 37.32 0.87
C ALA A 96 -11.62 37.65 -0.51
N PRO A 97 -12.88 38.13 -0.59
CA PRO A 97 -13.77 38.47 0.51
C PRO A 97 -14.62 37.32 1.06
N LEU A 98 -14.42 36.07 0.61
CA LEU A 98 -15.20 34.89 1.02
C LEU A 98 -14.89 34.56 2.48
N LYS A 99 -15.94 34.30 3.27
CA LYS A 99 -15.81 33.92 4.68
C LYS A 99 -16.03 32.41 4.85
N PHE A 100 -15.42 31.84 5.87
CA PHE A 100 -15.58 30.42 6.22
C PHE A 100 -17.05 30.03 6.48
N ALA A 101 -17.81 30.94 7.12
CA ALA A 101 -19.22 30.73 7.41
C ALA A 101 -20.15 30.79 6.17
N ASP A 102 -19.69 31.37 5.06
CA ASP A 102 -20.46 31.45 3.81
C ASP A 102 -20.46 30.16 3.00
N LEU A 103 -19.80 29.12 3.49
CA LEU A 103 -19.64 27.87 2.80
C LEU A 103 -20.33 26.72 3.52
N THR A 104 -20.86 25.78 2.76
CA THR A 104 -21.46 24.54 3.27
C THR A 104 -20.49 23.38 3.20
N ILE A 105 -20.70 22.33 4.03
CA ILE A 105 -19.91 21.10 4.04
C ILE A 105 -19.88 20.36 2.68
N GLY A 106 -20.91 20.57 1.84
CA GLY A 106 -21.01 19.98 0.50
C GLY A 106 -20.44 20.85 -0.61
N SER A 107 -19.85 22.00 -0.30
CA SER A 107 -19.37 22.96 -1.31
C SER A 107 -18.26 22.38 -2.17
N HIS A 108 -18.39 22.53 -3.48
CA HIS A 108 -17.37 22.17 -4.49
C HIS A 108 -16.42 23.33 -4.79
N LYS A 109 -16.55 24.47 -4.08
CA LYS A 109 -15.61 25.58 -4.23
C LYS A 109 -14.20 25.16 -3.82
N LYS A 110 -13.20 25.56 -4.58
CA LYS A 110 -11.79 25.42 -4.27
C LYS A 110 -11.36 26.68 -3.51
N VAL A 111 -10.79 26.49 -2.34
CA VAL A 111 -10.38 27.57 -1.43
C VAL A 111 -9.02 27.28 -0.82
N TRP A 112 -8.42 28.30 -0.24
CA TRP A 112 -7.09 28.19 0.37
C TRP A 112 -7.19 27.78 1.84
N TRP A 113 -6.28 26.88 2.19
CA TRP A 113 -6.12 26.34 3.54
C TRP A 113 -4.69 26.53 4.01
N ARG A 114 -4.49 26.69 5.31
CA ARG A 114 -3.17 26.72 5.94
C ARG A 114 -3.09 25.62 6.99
N CYS A 115 -2.29 24.59 6.75
CA CYS A 115 -2.18 23.50 7.71
C CYS A 115 -1.39 23.91 8.97
N PRO A 116 -1.45 23.13 10.08
CA PRO A 116 -0.71 23.43 11.30
C PRO A 116 0.82 23.54 11.12
N ALA A 117 1.39 22.93 10.07
CA ALA A 117 2.80 23.06 9.70
C ALA A 117 3.10 24.33 8.89
N GLY A 118 2.11 25.21 8.63
CA GLY A 118 2.28 26.48 7.94
C GLY A 118 2.11 26.42 6.41
N HIS A 119 1.96 25.23 5.79
CA HIS A 119 1.82 25.14 4.34
C HIS A 119 0.48 25.71 3.88
N SER A 120 0.55 26.67 2.95
CA SER A 120 -0.65 27.21 2.27
C SER A 120 -0.89 26.41 0.98
N TYR A 121 -2.10 25.88 0.84
CA TYR A 121 -2.50 25.06 -0.30
C TYR A 121 -3.98 25.26 -0.63
N ASP A 122 -4.38 24.99 -1.86
CA ASP A 122 -5.76 25.05 -2.29
C ASP A 122 -6.40 23.64 -2.33
N SER A 123 -7.63 23.56 -1.88
CA SER A 123 -8.41 22.30 -1.91
C SER A 123 -9.89 22.59 -1.95
N VAL A 124 -10.66 21.65 -2.52
CA VAL A 124 -12.12 21.68 -2.52
C VAL A 124 -12.63 21.52 -1.08
N VAL A 125 -13.57 22.37 -0.67
CA VAL A 125 -14.17 22.36 0.67
C VAL A 125 -14.65 20.96 1.05
N LYS A 126 -15.50 20.34 0.21
CA LYS A 126 -16.01 18.98 0.44
C LYS A 126 -14.89 17.95 0.70
N SER A 127 -13.80 18.06 -0.03
CA SER A 127 -12.66 17.14 0.14
C SER A 127 -11.97 17.35 1.48
N ARG A 128 -11.83 18.61 1.94
CA ARG A 128 -11.30 18.91 3.27
C ARG A 128 -12.20 18.38 4.39
N VAL A 129 -13.51 18.57 4.27
CA VAL A 129 -14.50 18.02 5.22
C VAL A 129 -14.43 16.49 5.30
N LEU A 130 -14.18 15.82 4.17
CA LEU A 130 -13.98 14.37 4.09
C LEU A 130 -12.59 13.90 4.56
N GLY A 131 -11.76 14.80 5.12
CA GLY A 131 -10.47 14.44 5.70
C GLY A 131 -9.27 14.52 4.76
N THR A 132 -9.41 15.06 3.54
CA THR A 132 -8.26 15.28 2.66
C THR A 132 -7.33 16.33 3.27
N GLY A 133 -6.14 15.94 3.69
CA GLY A 133 -5.14 16.81 4.32
C GLY A 133 -4.27 17.60 3.33
N CYS A 134 -3.31 18.34 3.91
CA CYS A 134 -2.30 19.10 3.17
C CYS A 134 -1.50 18.20 2.21
N PRO A 135 -1.39 18.54 0.92
CA PRO A 135 -0.66 17.73 -0.05
C PRO A 135 0.86 17.71 0.19
N VAL A 136 1.40 18.76 0.83
CA VAL A 136 2.82 18.83 1.21
C VAL A 136 3.10 17.87 2.38
N CYS A 137 2.32 17.94 3.45
CA CYS A 137 2.44 17.04 4.59
C CYS A 137 2.22 15.57 4.19
N ALA A 138 1.34 15.33 3.22
CA ALA A 138 1.09 14.00 2.67
C ALA A 138 2.14 13.53 1.63
N GLY A 139 3.17 14.33 1.35
CA GLY A 139 4.21 14.02 0.36
C GLY A 139 3.74 13.94 -1.09
N ARG A 140 2.55 14.46 -1.40
CA ARG A 140 2.03 14.54 -2.79
C ARG A 140 2.61 15.73 -3.55
N VAL A 141 2.94 16.79 -2.85
CA VAL A 141 3.70 17.94 -3.36
C VAL A 141 5.03 17.95 -2.63
N VAL A 142 6.12 18.00 -3.39
CA VAL A 142 7.48 18.00 -2.86
C VAL A 142 8.01 19.42 -2.84
N LEU A 143 8.38 19.88 -1.65
CA LEU A 143 9.15 21.09 -1.43
C LEU A 143 10.61 20.67 -1.21
N PRO A 144 11.55 21.12 -2.05
CA PRO A 144 12.94 20.65 -2.05
C PRO A 144 13.62 20.67 -0.68
N ASP A 145 13.40 21.73 0.10
CA ASP A 145 14.08 21.99 1.36
C ASP A 145 13.32 21.49 2.61
N GLU A 146 12.09 20.97 2.44
CA GLU A 146 11.25 20.59 3.58
C GLU A 146 10.94 19.10 3.66
N ASN A 147 10.38 18.54 2.59
CA ASN A 147 9.85 17.19 2.58
C ASN A 147 10.40 16.29 1.47
N SER A 148 11.44 16.76 0.78
CA SER A 148 12.13 15.93 -0.21
C SER A 148 12.94 14.80 0.46
N LEU A 149 13.37 13.83 -0.34
CA LEU A 149 14.30 12.81 0.11
C LEU A 149 15.62 13.43 0.62
N ALA A 150 16.12 14.45 -0.09
CA ALA A 150 17.35 15.13 0.28
C ALA A 150 17.26 15.85 1.63
N ALA A 151 16.14 16.54 1.87
CA ALA A 151 15.92 17.26 3.13
C ALA A 151 15.72 16.30 4.33
N ARG A 152 14.97 15.21 4.13
CA ARG A 152 14.60 14.30 5.22
C ARG A 152 15.61 13.18 5.48
N TYR A 153 16.39 12.80 4.45
CA TYR A 153 17.34 11.69 4.51
C TYR A 153 18.66 12.05 3.81
N PRO A 154 19.39 13.06 4.29
CA PRO A 154 20.63 13.53 3.64
C PRO A 154 21.69 12.42 3.50
N ALA A 155 21.76 11.48 4.45
CA ALA A 155 22.67 10.35 4.37
C ALA A 155 22.39 9.44 3.16
N LEU A 156 21.14 9.31 2.72
CA LEU A 156 20.78 8.51 1.54
C LEU A 156 21.17 9.20 0.23
N VAL A 157 21.38 10.51 0.23
CA VAL A 157 21.82 11.24 -0.97
C VAL A 157 23.22 10.78 -1.41
N ALA A 158 24.09 10.42 -0.46
CA ALA A 158 25.40 9.86 -0.75
C ALA A 158 25.36 8.53 -1.52
N GLU A 159 24.26 7.79 -1.37
CA GLU A 159 24.03 6.53 -2.09
C GLU A 159 23.20 6.71 -3.36
N TRP A 160 22.78 7.93 -3.69
CA TRP A 160 21.98 8.21 -4.89
C TRP A 160 22.85 8.15 -6.14
N ASP A 161 22.54 7.24 -7.06
CA ASP A 161 23.27 7.14 -8.34
C ASP A 161 22.78 8.24 -9.29
N THR A 162 23.46 9.38 -9.28
CA THR A 162 23.05 10.58 -10.01
C THR A 162 23.01 10.36 -11.52
N GLU A 163 23.96 9.59 -12.06
CA GLU A 163 24.04 9.32 -13.49
C GLU A 163 22.85 8.46 -13.98
N LYS A 164 22.60 7.37 -13.26
CA LYS A 164 21.52 6.43 -13.65
C LYS A 164 20.12 6.96 -13.35
N ASN A 165 20.01 7.91 -12.44
CA ASN A 165 18.73 8.51 -12.10
C ASN A 165 18.41 9.76 -12.92
N ALA A 166 19.36 10.34 -13.65
CA ALA A 166 19.13 11.57 -14.42
C ALA A 166 17.88 11.45 -15.33
N PRO A 167 17.05 12.50 -15.42
CA PRO A 167 17.15 13.81 -14.77
C PRO A 167 16.52 13.88 -13.35
N LEU A 168 16.22 12.76 -12.71
CA LEU A 168 15.57 12.71 -11.41
C LEU A 168 16.54 13.09 -10.30
N LEU A 169 16.19 14.08 -9.49
CA LEU A 169 17.00 14.55 -8.37
C LEU A 169 16.38 14.12 -7.02
N PRO A 170 17.17 13.87 -5.98
CA PRO A 170 16.65 13.52 -4.66
C PRO A 170 15.90 14.66 -3.97
N THR A 171 16.10 15.90 -4.42
CA THR A 171 15.34 17.09 -4.00
C THR A 171 13.92 17.16 -4.59
N LEU A 172 13.63 16.38 -5.63
CA LEU A 172 12.34 16.40 -6.35
C LEU A 172 11.46 15.19 -6.04
N VAL A 173 11.84 14.36 -5.09
CA VAL A 173 11.10 13.15 -4.73
C VAL A 173 10.79 13.11 -3.24
N ALA A 174 9.56 12.67 -2.90
CA ALA A 174 9.17 12.42 -1.52
C ALA A 174 9.75 11.09 -1.02
N PRO A 175 10.17 10.98 0.26
CA PRO A 175 10.69 9.75 0.83
C PRO A 175 9.72 8.57 0.79
N GLY A 176 8.41 8.83 0.88
CA GLY A 176 7.36 7.82 0.87
C GLY A 176 6.97 7.28 -0.51
N THR A 177 7.60 7.76 -1.60
CA THR A 177 7.22 7.31 -2.94
C THR A 177 7.68 5.88 -3.23
N VAL A 178 6.81 5.09 -3.86
CA VAL A 178 7.12 3.73 -4.35
C VAL A 178 7.95 3.73 -5.64
N ARG A 179 8.26 4.91 -6.18
CA ARG A 179 9.12 5.06 -7.36
C ARG A 179 10.46 4.39 -7.09
N LYS A 180 10.94 3.57 -8.04
CA LYS A 180 12.25 2.91 -7.96
C LYS A 180 13.32 3.86 -8.49
N ALA A 181 14.41 4.00 -7.74
CA ALA A 181 15.61 4.72 -8.11
C ALA A 181 16.83 3.78 -8.07
N TRP A 182 17.92 4.23 -8.69
CA TRP A 182 19.22 3.59 -8.63
C TRP A 182 20.02 4.10 -7.42
N TRP A 183 20.66 3.16 -6.76
CA TRP A 183 21.45 3.40 -5.55
C TRP A 183 22.83 2.80 -5.73
N ARG A 184 23.84 3.45 -5.17
CA ARG A 184 25.22 2.95 -5.12
C ARG A 184 25.66 2.86 -3.66
N CYS A 185 25.84 1.66 -3.13
CA CYS A 185 26.28 1.49 -1.76
C CYS A 185 27.76 1.88 -1.59
N PRO A 186 28.26 2.05 -0.33
CA PRO A 186 29.67 2.39 -0.08
C PRO A 186 30.68 1.40 -0.64
N LYS A 187 30.27 0.13 -0.88
CA LYS A 187 31.10 -0.88 -1.57
C LYS A 187 31.06 -0.79 -3.10
N GLY A 188 30.36 0.20 -3.68
CA GLY A 188 30.26 0.40 -5.12
C GLY A 188 29.15 -0.38 -5.83
N HIS A 189 28.39 -1.26 -5.15
CA HIS A 189 27.34 -2.02 -5.79
C HIS A 189 26.19 -1.11 -6.25
N SER A 190 25.86 -1.18 -7.53
CA SER A 190 24.74 -0.42 -8.12
C SER A 190 23.49 -1.32 -8.18
N TYR A 191 22.37 -0.82 -7.60
CA TYR A 191 21.12 -1.60 -7.54
C TYR A 191 19.90 -0.67 -7.58
N ARG A 192 18.75 -1.27 -7.92
CA ARG A 192 17.49 -0.54 -8.03
C ARG A 192 16.55 -0.92 -6.87
N ALA A 193 16.08 0.07 -6.12
CA ALA A 193 15.13 -0.12 -5.03
C ALA A 193 14.12 1.02 -4.96
N ALA A 194 12.93 0.76 -4.37
CA ALA A 194 11.95 1.80 -4.12
C ALA A 194 12.50 2.82 -3.11
N ILE A 195 12.23 4.10 -3.34
CA ILE A 195 12.67 5.18 -2.46
C ILE A 195 12.09 4.98 -1.05
N SER A 196 10.80 4.65 -0.94
CA SER A 196 10.15 4.37 0.34
C SER A 196 10.78 3.22 1.12
N SER A 197 11.23 2.17 0.43
CA SER A 197 11.91 1.04 1.06
C SER A 197 13.28 1.42 1.63
N ARG A 198 13.97 2.35 0.97
CA ARG A 198 15.26 2.87 1.44
C ARG A 198 15.06 3.84 2.61
N ALA A 199 14.12 4.78 2.49
CA ALA A 199 13.89 5.83 3.47
C ALA A 199 13.18 5.32 4.73
N GLY A 200 12.06 4.60 4.59
CA GLY A 200 11.24 4.15 5.72
C GLY A 200 11.57 2.74 6.19
N GLY A 201 11.92 1.84 5.27
CA GLY A 201 12.16 0.43 5.55
C GLY A 201 13.61 0.08 5.88
N GLY A 202 14.56 1.02 5.79
CA GLY A 202 15.99 0.79 6.07
C GLY A 202 16.63 -0.33 5.21
N THR A 203 15.98 -0.74 4.12
CA THR A 203 16.51 -1.83 3.27
C THR A 203 17.81 -1.38 2.60
N GLY A 204 18.89 -2.10 2.89
CA GLY A 204 20.21 -1.83 2.34
C GLY A 204 20.45 -2.42 0.94
N CYS A 205 21.72 -2.47 0.57
CA CYS A 205 22.16 -3.09 -0.68
C CYS A 205 21.87 -4.60 -0.67
N PRO A 206 21.14 -5.15 -1.67
CA PRO A 206 20.80 -6.57 -1.71
C PRO A 206 22.03 -7.47 -1.94
N PHE A 207 23.09 -6.93 -2.50
CA PHE A 207 24.35 -7.65 -2.67
C PHE A 207 25.12 -7.77 -1.34
N CYS A 208 25.24 -6.64 -0.60
CA CYS A 208 25.86 -6.65 0.73
C CYS A 208 25.06 -7.49 1.73
N ALA A 209 23.74 -7.57 1.57
CA ALA A 209 22.84 -8.38 2.39
C ALA A 209 22.83 -9.88 1.96
N GLY A 210 23.59 -10.27 0.95
CA GLY A 210 23.62 -11.66 0.45
C GLY A 210 22.31 -12.12 -0.22
N GLN A 211 21.41 -11.19 -0.57
CA GLN A 211 20.15 -11.53 -1.25
C GLN A 211 20.32 -11.69 -2.76
N LYS A 212 21.35 -11.04 -3.33
CA LYS A 212 21.75 -11.17 -4.73
C LYS A 212 23.19 -11.58 -4.81
N VAL A 213 23.49 -12.47 -5.76
CA VAL A 213 24.84 -12.96 -5.99
C VAL A 213 25.63 -11.99 -6.88
N ILE A 214 26.92 -11.85 -6.55
CA ILE A 214 27.96 -11.30 -7.41
C ILE A 214 29.04 -12.37 -7.47
N GLN A 215 29.24 -12.93 -8.66
CA GLN A 215 30.28 -13.95 -8.90
C GLN A 215 31.68 -13.38 -8.59
N GLY A 216 32.46 -14.12 -7.87
CA GLY A 216 33.79 -13.70 -7.43
C GLY A 216 33.83 -12.82 -6.18
N GLU A 217 32.65 -12.47 -5.58
CA GLU A 217 32.59 -11.66 -4.36
C GLU A 217 31.83 -12.33 -3.22
N ASN A 218 30.52 -12.57 -3.43
CA ASN A 218 29.62 -13.05 -2.39
C ASN A 218 28.94 -14.37 -2.74
N ASP A 219 29.37 -15.02 -3.79
CA ASP A 219 28.89 -16.35 -4.15
C ASP A 219 29.45 -17.42 -3.20
N LEU A 220 28.80 -18.60 -3.20
CA LEU A 220 29.13 -19.70 -2.31
C LEU A 220 30.54 -20.27 -2.65
N ALA A 221 30.91 -20.31 -3.92
CA ALA A 221 32.20 -20.84 -4.33
C ALA A 221 33.38 -20.00 -3.82
N THR A 222 33.21 -18.67 -3.87
CA THR A 222 34.21 -17.72 -3.39
C THR A 222 34.31 -17.70 -1.87
N GLN A 223 33.15 -17.66 -1.17
CA GLN A 223 33.14 -17.53 0.28
C GLN A 223 33.36 -18.85 1.03
N TYR A 224 32.96 -19.98 0.45
CA TYR A 224 33.01 -21.31 1.07
C TYR A 224 33.50 -22.36 0.07
N PRO A 225 34.75 -22.30 -0.40
CA PRO A 225 35.28 -23.19 -1.43
C PRO A 225 35.22 -24.67 -1.02
N GLN A 226 35.42 -24.97 0.27
CA GLN A 226 35.32 -26.34 0.78
C GLN A 226 33.91 -26.91 0.68
N LEU A 227 32.86 -26.10 0.93
CA LEU A 227 31.48 -26.51 0.71
C LEU A 227 31.16 -26.61 -0.78
N ALA A 228 31.67 -25.69 -1.58
CA ALA A 228 31.47 -25.72 -3.03
C ALA A 228 32.06 -26.99 -3.67
N ALA A 229 33.16 -27.55 -3.13
CA ALA A 229 33.73 -28.84 -3.56
C ALA A 229 32.76 -30.01 -3.32
N GLN A 230 31.87 -29.92 -2.35
CA GLN A 230 30.84 -30.93 -2.06
C GLN A 230 29.56 -30.75 -2.90
N TRP A 231 29.56 -29.87 -3.88
CA TRP A 231 28.38 -29.60 -4.73
C TRP A 231 28.16 -30.75 -5.71
N ASP A 232 26.99 -31.40 -5.67
CA ASP A 232 26.65 -32.44 -6.63
C ASP A 232 26.26 -31.84 -7.99
N ARG A 233 27.25 -31.61 -8.87
CA ARG A 233 27.05 -30.97 -10.18
C ARG A 233 26.07 -31.74 -11.07
N GLN A 234 26.01 -33.06 -10.96
CA GLN A 234 25.10 -33.86 -11.78
C GLN A 234 23.65 -33.64 -11.41
N LYS A 235 23.34 -33.65 -10.10
CA LYS A 235 21.95 -33.50 -9.61
C LYS A 235 21.48 -32.07 -9.58
N ASN A 236 22.35 -31.08 -9.47
CA ASN A 236 22.00 -29.68 -9.49
C ASN A 236 21.93 -29.09 -10.90
N GLY A 237 22.37 -29.81 -11.93
CA GLY A 237 22.30 -29.37 -13.34
C GLY A 237 23.01 -28.05 -13.58
N ALA A 238 22.27 -27.08 -14.15
CA ALA A 238 22.82 -25.77 -14.49
C ALA A 238 23.04 -24.85 -13.27
N LEU A 239 22.57 -25.23 -12.09
CA LEU A 239 22.81 -24.45 -10.87
C LEU A 239 24.18 -24.77 -10.30
N THR A 240 25.03 -23.76 -10.19
CA THR A 240 26.40 -23.90 -9.68
C THR A 240 26.64 -23.09 -8.42
N PRO A 241 27.69 -23.37 -7.62
CA PRO A 241 27.97 -22.59 -6.39
C PRO A 241 28.25 -21.12 -6.64
N GLU A 242 28.71 -20.75 -7.83
CA GLU A 242 28.96 -19.35 -8.25
C GLU A 242 27.67 -18.57 -8.48
N LEU A 243 26.54 -19.26 -8.63
CA LEU A 243 25.23 -18.65 -8.90
C LEU A 243 24.34 -18.49 -7.64
N VAL A 244 24.86 -18.81 -6.48
CA VAL A 244 24.12 -18.76 -5.22
C VAL A 244 24.94 -18.10 -4.12
N THR A 245 24.27 -17.43 -3.18
CA THR A 245 24.92 -16.88 -1.99
C THR A 245 24.91 -17.88 -0.83
N ALA A 246 25.82 -17.72 0.12
CA ALA A 246 25.91 -18.53 1.33
C ALA A 246 24.62 -18.47 2.20
N GLY A 247 23.88 -17.35 2.17
CA GLY A 247 22.62 -17.17 2.87
C GLY A 247 21.37 -17.69 2.14
N SER A 248 21.54 -18.36 0.99
CA SER A 248 20.43 -18.83 0.17
C SER A 248 19.60 -19.93 0.86
N ASN A 249 18.29 -19.77 0.89
CA ASN A 249 17.36 -20.80 1.38
C ASN A 249 17.04 -21.88 0.33
N ARG A 250 17.76 -21.89 -0.80
CA ARG A 250 17.58 -22.94 -1.80
C ARG A 250 18.04 -24.28 -1.27
N ARG A 251 17.25 -25.33 -1.54
CA ARG A 251 17.61 -26.73 -1.30
C ARG A 251 18.33 -27.25 -2.53
N VAL A 252 19.56 -27.76 -2.35
CA VAL A 252 20.43 -28.27 -3.41
C VAL A 252 21.00 -29.61 -3.02
N TRP A 253 21.59 -30.34 -4.00
CA TRP A 253 22.22 -31.61 -3.77
C TRP A 253 23.69 -31.42 -3.44
N TRP A 254 24.13 -32.13 -2.41
CA TRP A 254 25.50 -32.18 -1.93
C TRP A 254 26.03 -33.60 -2.08
N ARG A 255 27.34 -33.75 -2.32
CA ARG A 255 28.03 -35.03 -2.37
C ARG A 255 29.16 -35.01 -1.34
N CYS A 256 29.10 -35.88 -0.33
CA CYS A 256 30.19 -36.00 0.64
C CYS A 256 31.40 -36.79 0.05
N GLU A 257 32.52 -36.77 0.77
CA GLU A 257 33.75 -37.47 0.38
C GLU A 257 33.57 -39.00 0.19
N LYS A 258 32.63 -39.60 0.93
CA LYS A 258 32.24 -41.00 0.76
C LYS A 258 31.31 -41.26 -0.42
N GLY A 259 31.00 -40.24 -1.23
CA GLY A 259 30.17 -40.35 -2.41
C GLY A 259 28.66 -40.28 -2.18
N HIS A 260 28.16 -40.14 -0.95
CA HIS A 260 26.74 -40.06 -0.67
C HIS A 260 26.16 -38.73 -1.18
N SER A 261 25.09 -38.81 -1.97
CA SER A 261 24.39 -37.65 -2.51
C SER A 261 23.11 -37.41 -1.69
N TYR A 262 22.95 -36.18 -1.16
CA TYR A 262 21.83 -35.82 -0.30
C TYR A 262 21.39 -34.36 -0.49
N PRO A 263 20.10 -34.05 -0.32
CA PRO A 263 19.62 -32.70 -0.43
C PRO A 263 19.69 -31.96 0.91
N ALA A 264 20.20 -30.71 0.90
CA ALA A 264 20.17 -29.80 2.06
C ALA A 264 20.09 -28.34 1.62
N VAL A 265 19.59 -27.49 2.54
CA VAL A 265 19.48 -26.04 2.33
C VAL A 265 20.88 -25.41 2.47
N ILE A 266 21.25 -24.53 1.52
CA ILE A 266 22.57 -23.89 1.50
C ILE A 266 22.85 -23.17 2.82
N ALA A 267 21.94 -22.28 3.25
CA ALA A 267 22.12 -21.51 4.47
C ALA A 267 22.28 -22.39 5.74
N HIS A 268 21.64 -23.55 5.78
CA HIS A 268 21.79 -24.49 6.89
C HIS A 268 23.17 -25.13 6.89
N ARG A 269 23.66 -25.56 5.72
CA ARG A 269 25.02 -26.13 5.58
C ARG A 269 26.10 -25.13 6.02
N VAL A 270 25.94 -23.85 5.64
CA VAL A 270 26.86 -22.77 6.02
C VAL A 270 26.85 -22.47 7.51
N ARG A 271 25.64 -22.38 8.12
CA ARG A 271 25.47 -21.94 9.52
C ARG A 271 25.74 -23.04 10.54
N SER A 272 25.22 -24.23 10.30
CA SER A 272 25.24 -25.33 11.26
C SER A 272 26.37 -26.32 11.01
N GLY A 273 27.11 -26.20 9.89
CA GLY A 273 28.13 -27.19 9.52
C GLY A 273 27.55 -28.60 9.38
N SER A 274 26.23 -28.73 9.15
CA SER A 274 25.55 -30.02 9.12
C SER A 274 26.15 -30.93 8.05
N ASP A 275 26.68 -32.09 8.46
CA ASP A 275 27.32 -33.07 7.59
C ASP A 275 26.32 -33.96 6.84
N CYS A 276 26.86 -34.92 6.09
CA CYS A 276 26.08 -35.92 5.39
C CYS A 276 25.21 -36.73 6.36
N PRO A 277 23.88 -36.75 6.19
CA PRO A 277 22.98 -37.43 7.12
C PRO A 277 23.18 -38.95 7.14
N TYR A 278 23.80 -39.53 6.13
CA TYR A 278 24.11 -40.95 6.10
C TYR A 278 25.41 -41.24 6.87
N CYS A 279 26.43 -40.39 6.74
CA CYS A 279 27.68 -40.52 7.49
C CYS A 279 27.48 -40.23 9.00
N SER A 280 26.57 -39.36 9.35
CA SER A 280 26.21 -39.02 10.76
C SER A 280 25.12 -39.92 11.34
N ASN A 281 24.72 -40.97 10.64
CA ASN A 281 23.69 -41.95 11.03
C ASN A 281 22.30 -41.34 11.31
N HIS A 282 22.02 -40.12 10.84
CA HIS A 282 20.67 -39.48 10.93
C HIS A 282 19.69 -40.06 9.90
N LYS A 283 20.22 -40.71 8.84
CA LYS A 283 19.44 -41.41 7.82
C LYS A 283 20.07 -42.74 7.48
N VAL A 284 19.24 -43.76 7.28
CA VAL A 284 19.68 -45.07 6.82
C VAL A 284 19.86 -45.03 5.31
N LEU A 285 21.01 -45.56 4.86
CA LEU A 285 21.33 -45.85 3.46
C LEU A 285 21.59 -47.37 3.36
N PRO A 286 20.71 -48.13 2.65
CA PRO A 286 20.91 -49.57 2.48
C PRO A 286 22.29 -49.90 1.90
N GLY A 287 22.97 -50.86 2.50
CA GLY A 287 24.32 -51.24 2.13
C GLY A 287 25.45 -50.36 2.67
N PHE A 288 25.13 -49.34 3.51
CA PHE A 288 26.14 -48.49 4.15
C PHE A 288 26.04 -48.45 5.68
N ASN A 289 24.91 -48.09 6.22
CA ASN A 289 24.69 -47.94 7.66
C ASN A 289 23.36 -48.58 8.14
N ASP A 290 22.86 -49.55 7.41
CA ASP A 290 21.76 -50.41 7.82
C ASP A 290 22.22 -51.51 8.80
N LEU A 291 21.25 -52.09 9.51
CA LEU A 291 21.54 -53.15 10.50
C LEU A 291 22.23 -54.36 9.91
N ALA A 292 21.95 -54.72 8.66
CA ALA A 292 22.59 -55.82 7.99
C ALA A 292 24.10 -55.56 7.80
N THR A 293 24.44 -54.37 7.34
CA THR A 293 25.85 -53.97 7.07
C THR A 293 26.64 -53.79 8.37
N VAL A 294 26.06 -53.24 9.42
CA VAL A 294 26.71 -52.99 10.72
C VAL A 294 26.90 -54.31 11.47
N SER A 295 25.94 -55.25 11.38
CA SER A 295 26.04 -56.58 12.02
C SER A 295 27.16 -57.43 11.42
N TYR A 296 27.41 -57.34 10.09
CA TYR A 296 28.51 -58.09 9.43
C TYR A 296 29.91 -57.60 9.86
N THR A 297 30.10 -56.32 10.13
CA THR A 297 31.41 -55.80 10.59
C THR A 297 31.71 -56.19 12.02
N HIS A 298 30.71 -56.32 12.89
CA HIS A 298 30.89 -56.83 14.26
C HIS A 298 31.19 -58.29 14.33
N LEU A 299 30.61 -59.13 13.48
CA LEU A 299 30.85 -60.56 13.43
C LEU A 299 32.29 -60.86 12.95
N ARG A 300 32.82 -60.13 11.95
CA ARG A 300 34.21 -60.29 11.49
C ARG A 300 35.26 -59.83 12.51
N ALA A 301 34.94 -58.87 13.38
CA ALA A 301 35.88 -58.44 14.42
C ALA A 301 36.05 -59.48 15.54
N HIS A 302 35.08 -60.40 15.72
CA HIS A 302 35.21 -61.52 16.65
C HIS A 302 35.89 -62.76 16.09
N GLU A 303 35.92 -62.92 14.74
CA GLU A 303 36.61 -64.08 14.11
C GLU A 303 38.11 -63.88 13.95
N THR A 304 38.69 -62.73 14.13
CA THR A 304 40.11 -62.46 14.06
C THR A 304 40.85 -62.51 15.40
N SER A 305 40.18 -62.98 16.48
CA SER A 305 40.74 -63.06 17.84
C SER A 305 40.76 -64.48 18.38
N LEU A 306 41.13 -65.50 17.53
CA LEU A 306 41.51 -66.87 17.94
C LEU A 306 42.90 -67.24 17.43
#